data_d5bdcc2ac1f4b823c17b229e8a682175
#
_entry.id   d5bdcc2ac1f4b823c17b229e8a682175
#
_cell.length_a   1.000
_cell.length_b   1.000
_cell.length_c   1.000
_cell.angle_alpha   90.00
_cell.angle_beta   90.00
_cell.angle_gamma   90.00
#
_symmetry.space_group_name_H-M   'P 1'
#
loop_
_entity.id
_entity.type
_entity.pdbx_description
1 polymer ?
#
loop_
_entity_poly.entity_id
_entity_poly.type
_entity_poly.pdbx_seq_one_letter_code
_entity_poly.pdbx_strand_id
1 'polypeptide(L)'
;MTREQELALGIQRNVAFYDHTETIIDQTTGEILSQTSEKITKTSGEPDFVKLYYKTMLAFNGADDIPLQFILSLSAFITWSNEGEPILFNNTKKTKEQICKTCGIKDTMYARYIKRCRENGLLFPIDGYRGAYEVNPFFIAKGKWDSIKQLRTTFDFVGGKWTRIEETDKPDYD
;
A
#
# COMPACT_ATOMS: atom_id res chain seq x y z
N MET A 1 -1.71 -22.53 -15.40
CA MET A 1 -1.98 -21.95 -14.06
C MET A 1 -3.48 -22.03 -13.85
N THR A 2 -3.92 -22.63 -12.76
CA THR A 2 -5.35 -22.76 -12.45
C THR A 2 -5.87 -21.49 -11.78
N ARG A 3 -7.20 -21.26 -11.81
CA ARG A 3 -7.85 -20.13 -11.14
C ARG A 3 -7.56 -20.09 -9.64
N GLU A 4 -7.40 -21.25 -9.01
CA GLU A 4 -7.02 -21.37 -7.57
C GLU A 4 -5.58 -20.91 -7.32
N GLN A 5 -4.66 -21.21 -8.24
CA GLN A 5 -3.27 -20.73 -8.17
C GLN A 5 -3.18 -19.22 -8.40
N GLU A 6 -4.01 -18.65 -9.30
CA GLU A 6 -4.10 -17.21 -9.50
C GLU A 6 -4.62 -16.49 -8.26
N LEU A 7 -5.67 -17.03 -7.62
CA LEU A 7 -6.22 -16.49 -6.37
C LEU A 7 -5.23 -16.59 -5.21
N ALA A 8 -4.48 -17.69 -5.11
CA ALA A 8 -3.44 -17.87 -4.09
C ALA A 8 -2.28 -16.87 -4.25
N LEU A 9 -2.01 -16.43 -5.48
CA LEU A 9 -1.01 -15.41 -5.81
C LEU A 9 -1.56 -13.98 -5.74
N GLY A 10 -2.84 -13.81 -5.37
CA GLY A 10 -3.48 -12.50 -5.30
C GLY A 10 -3.78 -11.89 -6.67
N ILE A 11 -3.73 -12.67 -7.75
CA ILE A 11 -4.04 -12.21 -9.10
C ILE A 11 -5.56 -12.16 -9.24
N GLN A 12 -6.16 -11.02 -8.95
CA GLN A 12 -7.57 -10.76 -9.22
C GLN A 12 -7.73 -10.19 -10.63
N ARG A 13 -8.22 -11.01 -11.54
CA ARG A 13 -8.65 -10.54 -12.86
C ARG A 13 -10.12 -10.13 -12.78
N ASN A 14 -10.41 -8.91 -12.38
CA ASN A 14 -11.71 -8.32 -12.61
C ASN A 14 -11.76 -7.84 -14.06
N VAL A 15 -12.39 -8.65 -14.92
CA VAL A 15 -12.56 -8.33 -16.32
C VAL A 15 -13.91 -7.63 -16.47
N ALA A 16 -13.90 -6.32 -16.71
CA ALA A 16 -15.08 -5.61 -17.17
C ALA A 16 -15.12 -5.70 -18.71
N PHE A 17 -16.17 -6.30 -19.24
CA PHE A 17 -16.42 -6.30 -20.67
C PHE A 17 -17.20 -5.03 -21.04
N TYR A 18 -16.71 -4.29 -22.00
CA TYR A 18 -17.42 -3.18 -22.61
C TYR A 18 -17.66 -3.54 -24.08
N ASP A 19 -18.93 -3.73 -24.44
CA ASP A 19 -19.32 -3.90 -25.84
C ASP A 19 -19.65 -2.52 -26.39
N HIS A 20 -18.84 -2.02 -27.28
CA HIS A 20 -19.10 -0.80 -28.05
C HIS A 20 -19.47 -1.20 -29.46
N THR A 21 -20.70 -0.85 -29.87
CA THR A 21 -21.17 -1.06 -31.26
C THR A 21 -21.39 0.29 -31.89
N GLU A 22 -20.63 0.58 -32.91
CA GLU A 22 -20.82 1.76 -33.76
C GLU A 22 -21.55 1.34 -35.04
N THR A 23 -22.67 1.97 -35.30
CA THR A 23 -23.49 1.69 -36.50
C THR A 23 -23.56 2.97 -37.33
N ILE A 24 -23.06 2.93 -38.54
CA ILE A 24 -23.15 4.02 -39.50
C ILE A 24 -24.37 3.73 -40.42
N ILE A 25 -25.33 4.65 -40.41
CA ILE A 25 -26.57 4.54 -41.18
C ILE A 25 -26.59 5.66 -42.24
N ASP A 26 -26.95 5.34 -43.46
CA ASP A 26 -27.26 6.34 -44.48
C ASP A 26 -28.54 7.08 -44.09
N GLN A 27 -28.44 8.35 -43.85
CA GLN A 27 -29.56 9.19 -43.40
C GLN A 27 -30.65 9.36 -44.47
N THR A 28 -30.34 9.08 -45.72
CA THR A 28 -31.30 9.23 -46.85
C THR A 28 -32.09 7.97 -47.12
N THR A 29 -31.46 6.80 -47.03
CA THR A 29 -32.06 5.53 -47.33
C THR A 29 -32.41 4.70 -46.09
N GLY A 30 -31.82 5.01 -44.94
CA GLY A 30 -31.96 4.25 -43.69
C GLY A 30 -31.17 2.93 -43.69
N GLU A 31 -30.34 2.68 -44.70
CA GLU A 31 -29.54 1.46 -44.77
C GLU A 31 -28.31 1.54 -43.87
N ILE A 32 -27.96 0.42 -43.22
CA ILE A 32 -26.77 0.30 -42.42
C ILE A 32 -25.57 0.14 -43.34
N LEU A 33 -24.73 1.17 -43.40
CA LEU A 33 -23.51 1.19 -44.23
C LEU A 33 -22.35 0.41 -43.61
N SER A 34 -22.25 0.47 -42.28
CA SER A 34 -21.21 -0.23 -41.54
C SER A 34 -21.63 -0.46 -40.10
N GLN A 35 -21.31 -1.62 -39.56
CA GLN A 35 -21.47 -1.94 -38.16
C GLN A 35 -20.15 -2.51 -37.62
N THR A 36 -19.51 -1.79 -36.72
CA THR A 36 -18.26 -2.21 -36.08
C THR A 36 -18.56 -2.51 -34.62
N SER A 37 -18.23 -3.71 -34.18
CA SER A 37 -18.37 -4.10 -32.78
C SER A 37 -16.97 -4.34 -32.19
N GLU A 38 -16.58 -3.54 -31.22
CA GLU A 38 -15.34 -3.72 -30.47
C GLU A 38 -15.63 -4.21 -29.06
N LYS A 39 -15.04 -5.35 -28.70
CA LYS A 39 -15.00 -5.84 -27.33
C LYS A 39 -13.78 -5.31 -26.63
N ILE A 40 -13.95 -4.27 -25.81
CA ILE A 40 -12.88 -3.74 -24.97
C ILE A 40 -12.92 -4.45 -23.62
N THR A 41 -11.93 -5.30 -23.38
CA THR A 41 -11.71 -5.92 -22.10
C THR A 41 -10.90 -4.96 -21.20
N LYS A 42 -11.57 -4.25 -20.28
CA LYS A 42 -10.87 -3.50 -19.24
C LYS A 42 -10.66 -4.40 -18.04
N THR A 43 -9.41 -4.68 -17.70
CA THR A 43 -9.06 -5.17 -16.37
C THR A 43 -9.35 -4.06 -15.38
N SER A 44 -10.37 -4.23 -14.55
CA SER A 44 -10.72 -3.26 -13.53
C SER A 44 -9.71 -3.36 -12.38
N GLY A 45 -8.93 -2.33 -12.23
CA GLY A 45 -8.08 -2.09 -11.07
C GLY A 45 -6.68 -2.70 -11.18
N GLU A 46 -5.71 -1.93 -10.71
CA GLU A 46 -4.39 -2.49 -10.39
C GLU A 46 -4.57 -3.54 -9.28
N PRO A 47 -3.85 -4.68 -9.36
CA PRO A 47 -3.82 -5.63 -8.25
C PRO A 47 -3.34 -4.92 -6.99
N ASP A 48 -3.75 -5.43 -5.82
CA ASP A 48 -3.31 -4.90 -4.53
C ASP A 48 -1.79 -4.85 -4.50
N PHE A 49 -1.22 -3.66 -4.48
CA PHE A 49 0.22 -3.46 -4.53
C PHE A 49 0.71 -2.58 -3.37
N VAL A 50 1.96 -2.76 -3.04
CA VAL A 50 2.66 -1.97 -2.02
C VAL A 50 3.84 -1.26 -2.68
N LYS A 51 3.97 0.03 -2.44
CA LYS A 51 5.14 0.81 -2.86
C LYS A 51 6.23 0.67 -1.80
N LEU A 52 7.38 0.11 -2.19
CA LEU A 52 8.59 0.06 -1.36
C LEU A 52 9.61 1.07 -1.87
N TYR A 53 10.09 1.93 -0.99
CA TYR A 53 11.09 2.94 -1.33
C TYR A 53 12.49 2.41 -1.02
N TYR A 54 13.11 1.77 -2.00
CA TYR A 54 14.31 0.97 -1.84
C TYR A 54 15.50 1.71 -1.23
N LYS A 55 15.69 3.00 -1.54
CA LYS A 55 16.80 3.79 -0.96
C LYS A 55 16.68 3.92 0.55
N THR A 56 15.49 4.27 1.03
CA THR A 56 15.19 4.37 2.46
C THR A 56 15.29 3.00 3.13
N MET A 57 14.79 1.97 2.43
CA MET A 57 14.86 0.59 2.91
C MET A 57 16.27 0.05 3.02
N LEU A 58 17.16 0.38 2.08
CA LEU A 58 18.58 -0.02 2.15
C LEU A 58 19.30 0.64 3.31
N ALA A 59 19.05 1.93 3.54
CA ALA A 59 19.60 2.65 4.68
C ALA A 59 19.10 2.05 6.02
N PHE A 60 17.83 1.63 6.08
CA PHE A 60 17.24 0.98 7.23
C PHE A 60 17.82 -0.42 7.49
N ASN A 61 17.95 -1.26 6.46
CA ASN A 61 18.50 -2.63 6.60
C ASN A 61 19.98 -2.64 7.01
N GLY A 62 20.76 -1.67 6.60
CA GLY A 62 22.17 -1.56 6.98
C GLY A 62 22.41 -1.30 8.47
N ALA A 63 21.38 -0.80 9.17
CA ALA A 63 21.51 -0.42 10.57
C ALA A 63 21.11 -1.53 11.57
N ASP A 64 20.20 -2.46 11.22
CA ASP A 64 19.48 -3.21 12.27
C ASP A 64 19.11 -4.67 12.02
N ASP A 65 19.63 -5.35 11.04
CA ASP A 65 19.35 -6.80 10.85
C ASP A 65 17.86 -7.17 10.77
N ILE A 66 16.99 -6.28 10.24
CA ILE A 66 15.59 -6.64 10.02
C ILE A 66 15.47 -7.31 8.65
N PRO A 67 15.04 -8.57 8.59
CA PRO A 67 14.91 -9.26 7.31
C PRO A 67 13.89 -8.57 6.40
N LEU A 68 14.22 -8.39 5.13
CA LEU A 68 13.29 -7.83 4.14
C LEU A 68 11.97 -8.62 4.10
N GLN A 69 12.02 -9.94 4.29
CA GLN A 69 10.83 -10.77 4.38
C GLN A 69 9.88 -10.35 5.50
N PHE A 70 10.40 -9.90 6.65
CA PHE A 70 9.57 -9.37 7.74
C PHE A 70 8.84 -8.12 7.32
N ILE A 71 9.53 -7.19 6.65
CA ILE A 71 8.95 -5.94 6.16
C ILE A 71 7.90 -6.19 5.08
N LEU A 72 8.17 -7.10 4.15
CA LEU A 72 7.20 -7.52 3.14
C LEU A 72 5.97 -8.16 3.78
N SER A 73 6.15 -9.00 4.80
CA SER A 73 5.03 -9.61 5.54
C SER A 73 4.21 -8.58 6.30
N LEU A 74 4.87 -7.57 6.89
CA LEU A 74 4.19 -6.45 7.56
C LEU A 74 3.36 -5.64 6.56
N SER A 75 3.91 -5.41 5.37
CA SER A 75 3.25 -4.62 4.33
C SER A 75 1.92 -5.22 3.82
N ALA A 76 1.71 -6.53 4.01
CA ALA A 76 0.44 -7.18 3.70
C ALA A 76 -0.72 -6.73 4.63
N PHE A 77 -0.40 -6.20 5.81
CA PHE A 77 -1.38 -5.86 6.85
C PHE A 77 -1.53 -4.35 7.07
N ILE A 78 -0.97 -3.53 6.19
CA ILE A 78 -1.16 -2.07 6.26
C ILE A 78 -2.41 -1.64 5.50
N THR A 79 -3.02 -0.53 5.95
CA THR A 79 -4.20 0.04 5.31
C THR A 79 -3.83 0.80 4.04
N TRP A 80 -4.83 1.08 3.22
CA TRP A 80 -4.72 1.95 2.07
C TRP A 80 -4.89 3.41 2.50
N SER A 81 -4.05 4.32 2.00
CA SER A 81 -4.20 5.76 2.22
C SER A 81 -5.10 6.36 1.13
N ASN A 82 -6.18 6.99 1.58
CA ASN A 82 -7.04 7.84 0.75
C ASN A 82 -6.87 9.29 1.21
N GLU A 83 -6.81 10.22 0.27
CA GLU A 83 -6.83 11.67 0.55
C GLU A 83 -5.84 12.13 1.65
N GLY A 84 -4.68 11.50 1.75
CA GLY A 84 -3.67 11.80 2.75
C GLY A 84 -3.92 11.17 4.14
N GLU A 85 -4.90 10.27 4.25
CA GLU A 85 -5.13 9.53 5.50
C GLU A 85 -3.91 8.68 5.89
N PRO A 86 -3.66 8.53 7.22
CA PRO A 86 -2.57 7.72 7.72
C PRO A 86 -2.64 6.27 7.26
N ILE A 87 -1.49 5.72 6.89
CA ILE A 87 -1.34 4.29 6.65
C ILE A 87 -1.17 3.60 7.99
N LEU A 88 -2.11 2.73 8.36
CA LEU A 88 -2.13 2.07 9.66
C LEU A 88 -1.66 0.63 9.58
N PHE A 89 -0.95 0.21 10.61
CA PHE A 89 -0.62 -1.18 10.89
C PHE A 89 -1.19 -1.57 12.25
N ASN A 90 -2.13 -2.52 12.26
CA ASN A 90 -2.73 -3.03 13.49
C ASN A 90 -2.05 -4.34 13.93
N ASN A 91 -1.25 -4.25 14.98
CA ASN A 91 -0.53 -5.36 15.57
C ASN A 91 -1.46 -6.19 16.49
N THR A 92 -2.40 -6.88 15.89
CA THR A 92 -3.30 -7.81 16.59
C THR A 92 -2.60 -9.16 16.83
N LYS A 93 -3.15 -9.97 17.73
CA LYS A 93 -2.66 -11.34 17.93
C LYS A 93 -2.67 -12.14 16.62
N LYS A 94 -3.75 -12.03 15.84
CA LYS A 94 -3.88 -12.72 14.55
C LYS A 94 -2.82 -12.27 13.53
N THR A 95 -2.61 -10.94 13.41
CA THR A 95 -1.59 -10.37 12.52
C THR A 95 -0.19 -10.86 12.89
N LYS A 96 0.14 -10.82 14.18
CA LYS A 96 1.41 -11.34 14.72
C LYS A 96 1.62 -12.82 14.37
N GLU A 97 0.63 -13.67 14.63
CA GLU A 97 0.70 -15.11 14.35
C GLU A 97 0.94 -15.36 12.84
N GLN A 98 0.26 -14.64 11.98
CA GLN A 98 0.42 -14.77 10.53
C GLN A 98 1.82 -14.34 10.06
N ILE A 99 2.32 -13.21 10.53
CA ILE A 99 3.68 -12.73 10.19
C ILE A 99 4.73 -13.72 10.73
N CYS A 100 4.62 -14.16 11.97
CA CYS A 100 5.53 -15.16 12.55
C CYS A 100 5.57 -16.44 11.72
N LYS A 101 4.41 -16.92 11.29
CA LYS A 101 4.30 -18.13 10.45
C LYS A 101 4.96 -17.91 9.07
N THR A 102 4.67 -16.79 8.42
CA THR A 102 5.21 -16.47 7.09
C THR A 102 6.72 -16.29 7.10
N CYS A 103 7.26 -15.67 8.16
CA CYS A 103 8.69 -15.41 8.29
C CYS A 103 9.47 -16.56 8.96
N GLY A 104 8.79 -17.56 9.51
CA GLY A 104 9.43 -18.64 10.27
C GLY A 104 10.11 -18.16 11.56
N ILE A 105 9.60 -17.08 12.18
CA ILE A 105 10.19 -16.47 13.38
C ILE A 105 9.36 -16.72 14.64
N LYS A 106 10.05 -16.70 15.79
CA LYS A 106 9.40 -16.80 17.11
C LYS A 106 8.86 -15.43 17.57
N ASP A 107 7.92 -15.45 18.49
CA ASP A 107 7.30 -14.28 19.12
C ASP A 107 8.31 -13.26 19.67
N THR A 108 9.39 -13.73 20.25
CA THR A 108 10.47 -12.88 20.79
C THR A 108 11.19 -12.10 19.69
N MET A 109 11.43 -12.75 18.54
CA MET A 109 12.04 -12.10 17.38
C MET A 109 11.07 -11.09 16.76
N TYR A 110 9.79 -11.43 16.65
CA TYR A 110 8.76 -10.52 16.19
C TYR A 110 8.74 -9.24 17.04
N ALA A 111 8.67 -9.37 18.36
CA ALA A 111 8.67 -8.22 19.29
C ALA A 111 9.94 -7.35 19.12
N ARG A 112 11.10 -7.98 18.93
CA ARG A 112 12.37 -7.32 18.67
C ARG A 112 12.31 -6.52 17.35
N TYR A 113 11.77 -7.10 16.27
CA TYR A 113 11.67 -6.43 14.98
C TYR A 113 10.69 -5.26 15.01
N ILE A 114 9.52 -5.41 15.66
CA ILE A 114 8.58 -4.29 15.86
C ILE A 114 9.24 -3.15 16.64
N LYS A 115 9.98 -3.47 17.73
CA LYS A 115 10.72 -2.46 18.49
C LYS A 115 11.71 -1.70 17.60
N ARG A 116 12.49 -2.40 16.79
CA ARG A 116 13.45 -1.79 15.87
C ARG A 116 12.79 -0.98 14.75
N CYS A 117 11.64 -1.43 14.23
CA CYS A 117 10.86 -0.64 13.29
C CYS A 117 10.42 0.71 13.89
N ARG A 118 10.11 0.74 15.18
CA ARG A 118 9.78 1.97 15.90
C ARG A 118 11.01 2.85 16.11
N GLU A 119 12.10 2.29 16.61
CA GLU A 119 13.36 3.00 16.88
C GLU A 119 13.94 3.67 15.62
N ASN A 120 13.72 3.06 14.46
CA ASN A 120 14.18 3.56 13.16
C ASN A 120 13.13 4.38 12.39
N GLY A 121 11.98 4.67 12.99
CA GLY A 121 10.96 5.53 12.41
C GLY A 121 10.20 4.94 11.22
N LEU A 122 10.12 3.62 11.11
CA LEU A 122 9.21 2.96 10.17
C LEU A 122 7.79 2.89 10.74
N LEU A 123 7.67 2.71 12.06
CA LEU A 123 6.39 2.61 12.77
C LEU A 123 6.33 3.66 13.88
N PHE A 124 5.26 4.45 13.88
CA PHE A 124 4.96 5.42 14.92
C PHE A 124 3.77 4.94 15.75
N PRO A 125 3.88 4.83 17.09
CA PRO A 125 2.74 4.47 17.92
C PRO A 125 1.65 5.55 17.84
N ILE A 126 0.40 5.11 17.85
CA ILE A 126 -0.75 6.01 17.89
C ILE A 126 -1.21 6.14 19.33
N ASP A 127 -1.28 7.36 19.83
CA ASP A 127 -1.69 7.64 21.20
C ASP A 127 -3.12 7.17 21.47
N GLY A 128 -3.33 6.56 22.63
CA GLY A 128 -4.61 5.97 23.01
C GLY A 128 -4.94 4.61 22.37
N TYR A 129 -4.16 4.14 21.40
CA TYR A 129 -4.43 2.87 20.69
C TYR A 129 -3.29 1.87 20.85
N ARG A 130 -3.43 0.98 21.83
CA ARG A 130 -2.42 -0.05 22.08
C ARG A 130 -2.31 -1.03 20.91
N GLY A 131 -1.10 -1.11 20.31
CA GLY A 131 -0.82 -2.01 19.21
C GLY A 131 -1.20 -1.49 17.81
N ALA A 132 -1.68 -0.25 17.72
CA ALA A 132 -1.83 0.45 16.44
C ALA A 132 -0.61 1.33 16.17
N TYR A 133 -0.18 1.34 14.91
CA TYR A 133 0.96 2.13 14.46
C TYR A 133 0.61 2.83 13.16
N GLU A 134 1.07 4.06 13.02
CA GLU A 134 1.15 4.74 11.75
C GLU A 134 2.44 4.32 11.03
N VAL A 135 2.34 4.02 9.73
CA VAL A 135 3.46 3.57 8.91
C VAL A 135 4.05 4.76 8.18
N ASN A 136 5.37 4.92 8.28
CA ASN A 136 6.07 5.99 7.59
C ASN A 136 6.03 5.76 6.06
N PRO A 137 5.40 6.67 5.29
CA PRO A 137 5.21 6.54 3.85
C PRO A 137 6.51 6.75 3.03
N PHE A 138 7.61 7.07 3.67
CA PHE A 138 8.92 7.11 3.04
C PHE A 138 9.59 5.73 2.97
N PHE A 139 9.10 4.74 3.71
CA PHE A 139 9.56 3.35 3.66
C PHE A 139 8.62 2.48 2.86
N ILE A 140 7.34 2.46 3.27
CA ILE A 140 6.31 1.60 2.68
C ILE A 140 5.03 2.41 2.56
N ALA A 141 4.33 2.28 1.43
CA ALA A 141 3.04 2.92 1.26
C ALA A 141 2.06 2.09 0.44
N LYS A 142 0.79 2.18 0.80
CA LYS A 142 -0.36 1.75 0.00
C LYS A 142 -1.25 2.96 -0.27
N GLY A 143 -1.56 3.24 -1.52
CA GLY A 143 -2.41 4.38 -1.88
C GLY A 143 -2.07 4.99 -3.23
N LYS A 144 -2.90 5.93 -3.68
CA LYS A 144 -2.62 6.75 -4.83
C LYS A 144 -1.43 7.66 -4.56
N TRP A 145 -0.69 8.04 -5.60
CA TRP A 145 0.51 8.85 -5.43
C TRP A 145 0.25 10.19 -4.75
N ASP A 146 -0.85 10.86 -5.11
CA ASP A 146 -1.18 12.16 -4.51
C ASP A 146 -1.50 12.06 -3.02
N SER A 147 -2.23 11.02 -2.60
CA SER A 147 -2.48 10.73 -1.18
C SER A 147 -1.17 10.47 -0.42
N ILE A 148 -0.28 9.67 -0.98
CA ILE A 148 1.03 9.37 -0.36
C ILE A 148 1.89 10.63 -0.29
N LYS A 149 1.88 11.48 -1.33
CA LYS A 149 2.61 12.75 -1.36
C LYS A 149 2.11 13.68 -0.25
N GLN A 150 0.81 13.80 -0.10
CA GLN A 150 0.20 14.59 0.98
C GLN A 150 0.57 14.03 2.35
N LEU A 151 0.45 12.70 2.56
CA LEU A 151 0.81 12.08 3.82
C LEU A 151 2.30 12.30 4.18
N ARG A 152 3.19 12.33 3.19
CA ARG A 152 4.63 12.59 3.43
C ARG A 152 4.93 13.95 4.03
N THR A 153 4.07 14.95 3.83
CA THR A 153 4.26 16.29 4.44
C THR A 153 4.10 16.28 5.97
N THR A 154 3.57 15.20 6.53
CA THR A 154 3.40 15.04 7.97
C THR A 154 4.57 14.30 8.63
N PHE A 155 5.64 14.02 7.91
CA PHE A 155 6.85 13.38 8.41
C PHE A 155 8.07 14.22 8.06
N ASP A 156 9.04 14.25 8.96
CA ASP A 156 10.30 14.92 8.75
C ASP A 156 11.49 14.05 9.19
N PHE A 157 12.66 14.36 8.68
CA PHE A 157 13.90 13.66 9.02
C PHE A 157 14.90 14.65 9.60
N VAL A 158 14.93 14.76 10.92
CA VAL A 158 15.76 15.72 11.66
C VAL A 158 16.78 15.01 12.54
N GLY A 159 18.03 15.44 12.47
CA GLY A 159 19.11 14.90 13.31
C GLY A 159 19.33 13.39 13.14
N GLY A 160 19.10 12.85 11.96
CA GLY A 160 19.27 11.42 11.69
C GLY A 160 18.07 10.53 12.12
N LYS A 161 16.96 11.14 12.51
CA LYS A 161 15.76 10.43 12.97
C LYS A 161 14.50 10.88 12.23
N TRP A 162 13.61 9.96 11.96
CA TRP A 162 12.27 10.27 11.48
C TRP A 162 11.38 10.72 12.62
N THR A 163 10.63 11.78 12.40
CA THR A 163 9.65 12.36 13.34
C THR A 163 8.31 12.54 12.64
N ARG A 164 7.24 12.50 13.41
CA ARG A 164 5.89 12.85 12.97
C ARG A 164 5.67 14.33 13.33
N ILE A 165 5.28 15.14 12.35
CA ILE A 165 4.92 16.54 12.57
C ILE A 165 3.48 16.56 13.10
N GLU A 166 3.27 17.05 14.30
CA GLU A 166 1.94 17.27 14.85
C GLU A 166 1.29 18.50 14.17
N GLU A 167 -0.04 18.49 14.04
CA GLU A 167 -0.75 19.61 13.36
C GLU A 167 -0.57 20.97 14.07
N THR A 168 -0.21 20.96 15.35
CA THR A 168 0.08 22.17 16.14
C THR A 168 1.37 22.87 15.74
N ASP A 169 2.28 22.18 15.03
CA ASP A 169 3.58 22.71 14.65
C ASP A 169 3.65 23.21 13.20
N LYS A 170 2.51 23.24 12.50
CA LYS A 170 2.48 23.86 11.16
C LYS A 170 2.59 25.37 11.34
N PRO A 171 3.63 26.01 10.78
CA PRO A 171 3.69 27.46 10.78
C PRO A 171 2.47 27.99 10.01
N ASP A 172 1.73 28.92 10.64
CA ASP A 172 0.69 29.70 9.97
C ASP A 172 1.37 30.48 8.85
N TYR A 173 1.20 30.04 7.64
CA TYR A 173 1.53 30.82 6.45
C TYR A 173 0.32 31.71 6.14
N ASP A 174 0.31 32.94 6.70
CA ASP A 174 -0.51 34.05 6.22
C ASP A 174 0.04 34.61 4.89
#